data_427231834e4360ba3c838a2efb154398
#
_entry.id   427231834e4360ba3c838a2efb154398
#
_cell.length_a   1.000
_cell.length_b   1.000
_cell.length_c   1.000
_cell.angle_alpha   90.00
_cell.angle_beta   90.00
_cell.angle_gamma   90.00
#
_symmetry.space_group_name_H-M   'P 1'
#
loop_
_entity.id
_entity.type
_entity.pdbx_description
1 polymer ?
#
loop_
_entity_poly.entity_id
_entity_poly.type
_entity_poly.pdbx_seq_one_letter_code
_entity_poly.pdbx_strand_id
1 'polypeptide(L)'
;MASTVGTGEVSGGGKKRFSDNNEINVTPFVDVMLVLLIIFMVTAPLATVNIKLDIPPPNPDTPPPLVEPVFVSLQDTGDIFVGTQSGGEVKTDRVNFRAVLYSKTGGDYKRKIFIRADQKVQYADVMSLMDEIQYSGYHELSLVAEDVVD
;
A
#
# COMPACT_ATOMS: atom_id res chain seq x y z
N MET A 1 -53.76 9.82 -92.24
CA MET A 1 -52.39 9.51 -92.48
C MET A 1 -51.55 10.40 -91.50
N ALA A 2 -51.57 10.05 -90.28
CA ALA A 2 -50.86 10.82 -89.29
C ALA A 2 -49.66 10.05 -88.74
N SER A 3 -48.54 10.60 -88.96
CA SER A 3 -47.23 10.15 -88.45
C SER A 3 -47.07 10.62 -87.07
N THR A 4 -47.11 9.77 -86.12
CA THR A 4 -46.78 10.14 -84.70
C THR A 4 -45.34 9.89 -84.47
N VAL A 5 -44.61 11.00 -84.23
CA VAL A 5 -43.20 11.01 -83.78
C VAL A 5 -43.15 10.65 -82.33
N GLY A 6 -42.53 9.51 -82.06
CA GLY A 6 -42.26 9.11 -80.68
C GLY A 6 -41.14 9.95 -80.07
N THR A 7 -41.48 10.65 -79.03
CA THR A 7 -40.51 11.36 -78.20
C THR A 7 -39.78 10.37 -77.30
N GLY A 8 -38.46 10.29 -77.47
CA GLY A 8 -37.61 9.46 -76.68
C GLY A 8 -37.52 10.04 -75.23
N GLU A 9 -37.89 9.18 -74.28
CA GLU A 9 -37.65 9.44 -72.89
C GLU A 9 -36.16 9.34 -72.57
N VAL A 10 -35.60 10.46 -72.15
CA VAL A 10 -34.27 10.52 -71.59
C VAL A 10 -34.33 9.94 -70.18
N SER A 11 -33.91 8.68 -70.07
CA SER A 11 -33.70 8.06 -68.78
C SER A 11 -32.69 8.84 -67.95
N GLY A 12 -33.17 9.59 -66.96
CA GLY A 12 -32.37 10.26 -65.99
C GLY A 12 -31.55 9.27 -65.16
N GLY A 13 -30.24 9.28 -65.37
CA GLY A 13 -29.34 8.50 -64.54
C GLY A 13 -29.41 8.96 -63.09
N GLY A 14 -30.09 8.17 -62.27
CA GLY A 14 -30.11 8.36 -60.86
C GLY A 14 -28.68 8.23 -60.33
N LYS A 15 -28.09 9.33 -59.91
CA LYS A 15 -26.87 9.32 -59.12
C LYS A 15 -27.18 8.52 -57.88
N LYS A 16 -26.66 7.29 -57.79
CA LYS A 16 -26.59 6.57 -56.51
C LYS A 16 -25.79 7.45 -55.59
N ARG A 17 -26.46 8.10 -54.65
CA ARG A 17 -25.81 8.69 -53.47
C ARG A 17 -25.25 7.54 -52.68
N PHE A 18 -23.96 7.32 -52.81
CA PHE A 18 -23.25 6.50 -51.84
C PHE A 18 -23.42 7.23 -50.51
N SER A 19 -24.24 6.67 -49.67
CA SER A 19 -24.26 7.06 -48.25
C SER A 19 -22.93 6.56 -47.70
N ASP A 20 -22.00 7.46 -47.60
CA ASP A 20 -20.77 7.20 -46.81
C ASP A 20 -21.24 6.93 -45.38
N ASN A 21 -21.41 5.68 -45.04
CA ASN A 21 -21.51 5.26 -43.65
C ASN A 21 -20.14 5.49 -43.02
N ASN A 22 -19.88 6.71 -42.66
CA ASN A 22 -18.74 7.08 -41.83
C ASN A 22 -18.99 6.75 -40.34
N GLU A 23 -19.73 5.68 -40.09
CA GLU A 23 -19.82 5.12 -38.76
C GLU A 23 -18.50 4.41 -38.45
N ILE A 24 -17.61 5.16 -37.83
CA ILE A 24 -16.38 4.57 -37.27
C ILE A 24 -16.83 3.57 -36.22
N ASN A 25 -16.65 2.28 -36.51
CA ASN A 25 -16.91 1.25 -35.52
C ASN A 25 -15.85 1.39 -34.41
N VAL A 26 -16.24 2.02 -33.28
CA VAL A 26 -15.37 2.26 -32.14
C VAL A 26 -15.13 1.03 -31.26
N THR A 27 -15.87 -0.06 -31.51
CA THR A 27 -15.79 -1.29 -30.71
C THR A 27 -14.38 -1.88 -30.66
N PRO A 28 -13.63 -2.07 -31.77
CA PRO A 28 -12.26 -2.57 -31.71
C PRO A 28 -11.30 -1.58 -31.04
N PHE A 29 -11.58 -0.29 -31.15
CA PHE A 29 -10.78 0.74 -30.51
C PHE A 29 -10.95 0.74 -28.99
N VAL A 30 -12.19 0.61 -28.52
CA VAL A 30 -12.50 0.52 -27.08
C VAL A 30 -11.91 -0.76 -26.48
N ASP A 31 -11.93 -1.88 -27.21
CA ASP A 31 -11.34 -3.12 -26.74
C ASP A 31 -9.82 -2.99 -26.50
N VAL A 32 -9.09 -2.41 -27.46
CA VAL A 32 -7.66 -2.13 -27.30
C VAL A 32 -7.40 -1.21 -26.12
N MET A 33 -8.21 -0.16 -25.94
CA MET A 33 -8.08 0.77 -24.82
C MET A 33 -8.33 0.10 -23.47
N LEU A 34 -9.34 -0.76 -23.38
CA LEU A 34 -9.63 -1.51 -22.15
C LEU A 34 -8.51 -2.48 -21.81
N VAL A 35 -7.99 -3.21 -22.79
CA VAL A 35 -6.87 -4.15 -22.58
C VAL A 35 -5.63 -3.40 -22.12
N LEU A 36 -5.29 -2.28 -22.75
CA LEU A 36 -4.17 -1.44 -22.32
C LEU A 36 -4.37 -0.89 -20.91
N LEU A 37 -5.58 -0.47 -20.57
CA LEU A 37 -5.91 0.02 -19.22
C LEU A 37 -5.66 -1.06 -18.17
N ILE A 38 -6.13 -2.28 -18.41
CA ILE A 38 -5.93 -3.40 -17.48
C ILE A 38 -4.44 -3.75 -17.36
N ILE A 39 -3.72 -3.78 -18.48
CA ILE A 39 -2.28 -4.05 -18.47
C ILE A 39 -1.55 -2.99 -17.65
N PHE A 40 -1.83 -1.71 -17.86
CA PHE A 40 -1.22 -0.63 -17.08
C PHE A 40 -1.61 -0.70 -15.61
N MET A 41 -2.84 -1.10 -15.29
CA MET A 41 -3.30 -1.25 -13.92
C MET A 41 -2.57 -2.39 -13.18
N VAL A 42 -2.33 -3.51 -13.88
CA VAL A 42 -1.62 -4.67 -13.30
C VAL A 42 -0.11 -4.46 -13.26
N THR A 43 0.44 -3.80 -14.28
CA THR A 43 1.89 -3.54 -14.38
C THR A 43 2.31 -2.23 -13.73
N ALA A 44 1.34 -1.39 -13.30
CA ALA A 44 1.68 -0.20 -12.52
C ALA A 44 2.50 -0.67 -11.32
N PRO A 45 3.81 -0.38 -11.28
CA PRO A 45 4.58 -0.74 -10.11
C PRO A 45 3.91 -0.07 -8.92
N LEU A 46 3.58 -0.86 -7.90
CA LEU A 46 3.36 -0.30 -6.58
C LEU A 46 4.63 0.51 -6.32
N ALA A 47 4.53 1.81 -6.52
CA ALA A 47 5.64 2.70 -6.28
C ALA A 47 5.98 2.52 -4.80
N THR A 48 6.92 1.63 -4.54
CA THR A 48 7.60 1.61 -3.27
C THR A 48 8.27 2.96 -3.20
N VAL A 49 7.63 3.86 -2.48
CA VAL A 49 8.24 5.14 -2.13
C VAL A 49 9.44 4.76 -1.29
N ASN A 50 10.57 4.56 -1.92
CA ASN A 50 11.84 4.55 -1.24
C ASN A 50 12.04 5.97 -0.72
N ILE A 51 11.50 6.25 0.46
CA ILE A 51 11.90 7.41 1.23
C ILE A 51 13.36 7.14 1.54
N LYS A 52 14.26 7.77 0.80
CA LYS A 52 15.65 7.87 1.21
C LYS A 52 15.62 8.61 2.53
N LEU A 53 15.61 7.84 3.62
CA LEU A 53 15.88 8.39 4.92
C LEU A 53 17.36 8.78 4.88
N ASP A 54 17.62 10.06 4.72
CA ASP A 54 18.95 10.63 4.87
C ASP A 54 19.30 10.48 6.35
N ILE A 55 19.86 9.32 6.68
CA ILE A 55 20.39 9.08 8.01
C ILE A 55 21.73 9.85 8.03
N PRO A 56 21.85 10.95 8.79
CA PRO A 56 23.13 11.63 8.91
C PRO A 56 24.16 10.60 9.39
N PRO A 57 25.37 10.62 8.84
CA PRO A 57 26.41 9.66 9.23
C PRO A 57 26.56 9.74 10.76
N PRO A 58 26.67 8.58 11.44
CA PRO A 58 26.87 8.56 12.86
C PRO A 58 28.12 9.39 13.17
N ASN A 59 27.96 10.40 14.01
CA ASN A 59 29.07 11.24 14.44
C ASN A 59 30.07 10.32 15.19
N PRO A 60 31.30 10.14 14.71
CA PRO A 60 32.21 9.16 15.29
C PRO A 60 32.64 9.50 16.73
N ASP A 61 32.33 10.72 17.17
CA ASP A 61 32.75 11.23 18.50
C ASP A 61 31.70 11.04 19.60
N THR A 62 30.51 10.51 19.29
CA THR A 62 29.51 10.22 20.31
C THR A 62 29.34 8.71 20.38
N PRO A 63 29.80 8.02 21.43
CA PRO A 63 29.44 6.63 21.61
C PRO A 63 27.93 6.53 21.65
N PRO A 64 27.31 5.60 20.87
CA PRO A 64 25.88 5.45 20.91
C PRO A 64 25.48 5.20 22.36
N PRO A 65 24.43 5.85 22.85
CA PRO A 65 23.97 5.59 24.21
C PRO A 65 23.72 4.09 24.33
N LEU A 66 24.35 3.45 25.30
CA LEU A 66 24.23 2.03 25.64
C LEU A 66 22.81 1.69 26.16
N VAL A 67 21.81 2.34 25.62
CA VAL A 67 20.41 2.11 25.97
C VAL A 67 19.88 1.07 25.02
N GLU A 68 19.77 -0.16 25.50
CA GLU A 68 19.23 -1.24 24.71
C GLU A 68 17.82 -0.93 24.22
N PRO A 69 17.53 -1.16 22.92
CA PRO A 69 16.20 -0.97 22.41
C PRO A 69 15.22 -1.98 23.02
N VAL A 70 14.02 -1.52 23.34
CA VAL A 70 12.91 -2.37 23.81
C VAL A 70 12.04 -2.71 22.62
N PHE A 71 11.80 -3.98 22.41
CA PHE A 71 10.95 -4.51 21.35
C PHE A 71 9.62 -4.98 21.94
N VAL A 72 8.55 -4.66 21.24
CA VAL A 72 7.21 -5.17 21.52
C VAL A 72 6.74 -5.90 20.27
N SER A 73 6.57 -7.20 20.36
CA SER A 73 6.17 -8.05 19.25
C SER A 73 4.71 -8.51 19.45
N LEU A 74 3.88 -8.32 18.42
CA LEU A 74 2.50 -8.76 18.38
C LEU A 74 2.35 -9.91 17.39
N GLN A 75 1.90 -11.07 17.87
CA GLN A 75 1.62 -12.24 17.05
C GLN A 75 0.16 -12.28 16.57
N ASP A 76 -0.09 -13.07 15.53
CA ASP A 76 -1.42 -13.30 14.96
C ASP A 76 -2.41 -13.93 15.97
N THR A 77 -1.89 -14.65 16.97
CA THR A 77 -2.67 -15.19 18.08
C THR A 77 -3.16 -14.13 19.08
N GLY A 78 -2.71 -12.86 18.93
CA GLY A 78 -2.98 -11.79 19.87
C GLY A 78 -2.04 -11.77 21.09
N ASP A 79 -1.04 -12.65 21.09
CA ASP A 79 -0.03 -12.69 22.14
C ASP A 79 0.97 -11.53 21.97
N ILE A 80 1.31 -10.89 23.08
CA ILE A 80 2.26 -9.79 23.11
C ILE A 80 3.54 -10.26 23.79
N PHE A 81 4.66 -9.95 23.17
CA PHE A 81 5.99 -10.22 23.70
C PHE A 81 6.73 -8.89 23.92
N VAL A 82 7.35 -8.73 25.06
CA VAL A 82 8.15 -7.56 25.40
C VAL A 82 9.54 -8.01 25.76
N GLY A 83 10.53 -7.46 25.10
CA GLY A 83 11.92 -7.85 25.31
C GLY A 83 12.93 -6.79 24.97
N THR A 84 14.17 -7.06 25.31
CA THR A 84 15.34 -6.29 24.93
C THR A 84 16.28 -7.22 24.15
N GLN A 85 17.20 -6.64 23.38
CA GLN A 85 18.10 -7.43 22.53
C GLN A 85 18.92 -8.46 23.31
N SER A 86 19.33 -8.15 24.53
CA SER A 86 20.10 -9.06 25.39
C SER A 86 19.28 -9.72 26.50
N GLY A 87 18.11 -9.16 26.84
CA GLY A 87 17.32 -9.60 27.98
C GLY A 87 16.21 -10.61 27.69
N GLY A 88 16.13 -11.10 26.46
CA GLY A 88 15.07 -12.03 26.03
C GLY A 88 13.67 -11.42 26.00
N GLU A 89 12.77 -12.10 25.30
CA GLU A 89 11.37 -11.70 25.18
C GLU A 89 10.51 -12.41 26.25
N VAL A 90 9.62 -11.65 26.86
CA VAL A 90 8.66 -12.15 27.86
C VAL A 90 7.27 -12.07 27.27
N LYS A 91 6.58 -13.21 27.22
CA LYS A 91 5.17 -13.25 26.83
C LYS A 91 4.34 -12.56 27.90
N THR A 92 3.43 -11.71 27.50
CA THR A 92 2.53 -10.98 28.38
C THR A 92 1.12 -10.85 27.78
N ASP A 93 0.17 -10.62 28.65
CA ASP A 93 -1.21 -10.31 28.25
C ASP A 93 -1.41 -8.79 28.28
N ARG A 94 -2.45 -8.31 27.61
CA ARG A 94 -2.81 -6.87 27.60
C ARG A 94 -2.97 -6.29 29.01
N VAL A 95 -3.42 -7.09 29.98
CA VAL A 95 -3.61 -6.65 31.36
C VAL A 95 -2.27 -6.36 32.07
N ASN A 96 -1.29 -7.23 31.86
CA ASN A 96 0.04 -7.14 32.51
C ASN A 96 1.06 -6.40 31.68
N PHE A 97 0.71 -6.07 30.45
CA PHE A 97 1.60 -5.43 29.46
C PHE A 97 2.32 -4.19 30.01
N ARG A 98 1.59 -3.29 30.68
CA ARG A 98 2.14 -2.06 31.22
C ARG A 98 3.20 -2.32 32.29
N ALA A 99 2.97 -3.28 33.16
CA ALA A 99 3.90 -3.63 34.21
C ALA A 99 5.18 -4.25 33.64
N VAL A 100 5.06 -5.12 32.63
CA VAL A 100 6.20 -5.74 31.96
C VAL A 100 6.99 -4.68 31.17
N LEU A 101 6.29 -3.80 30.45
CA LEU A 101 6.93 -2.71 29.72
C LEU A 101 7.70 -1.78 30.64
N TYR A 102 7.11 -1.37 31.77
CA TYR A 102 7.76 -0.56 32.81
C TYR A 102 9.02 -1.24 33.36
N SER A 103 8.93 -2.53 33.65
CA SER A 103 10.06 -3.32 34.12
C SER A 103 11.21 -3.38 33.11
N LYS A 104 10.91 -3.54 31.82
CA LYS A 104 11.91 -3.61 30.75
C LYS A 104 12.50 -2.26 30.37
N THR A 105 11.74 -1.19 30.48
CA THR A 105 12.22 0.18 30.24
C THR A 105 12.95 0.78 31.44
N GLY A 106 12.82 0.18 32.63
CA GLY A 106 13.35 0.73 33.88
C GLY A 106 12.65 2.03 34.31
N GLY A 107 11.43 2.28 33.84
CA GLY A 107 10.66 3.48 34.13
C GLY A 107 11.07 4.73 33.33
N ASP A 108 11.91 4.56 32.33
CA ASP A 108 12.28 5.67 31.43
C ASP A 108 11.27 5.81 30.32
N TYR A 109 10.41 6.83 30.40
CA TYR A 109 9.36 7.13 29.41
C TYR A 109 9.89 7.75 28.10
N LYS A 110 11.15 8.19 28.07
CA LYS A 110 11.81 8.70 26.86
C LYS A 110 12.44 7.60 26.02
N ARG A 111 12.33 6.37 26.50
CA ARG A 111 12.91 5.23 25.82
C ARG A 111 12.16 4.94 24.54
N LYS A 112 12.92 4.73 23.46
CA LYS A 112 12.34 4.37 22.16
C LYS A 112 11.88 2.91 22.18
N ILE A 113 10.63 2.68 21.80
CA ILE A 113 10.03 1.35 21.72
C ILE A 113 9.85 0.99 20.26
N PHE A 114 10.34 -0.17 19.91
CA PHE A 114 10.20 -0.73 18.58
C PHE A 114 9.07 -1.76 18.57
N ILE A 115 8.07 -1.55 17.73
CA ILE A 115 6.92 -2.43 17.59
C ILE A 115 7.13 -3.31 16.36
N ARG A 116 7.00 -4.62 16.55
CA ARG A 116 6.98 -5.61 15.49
C ARG A 116 5.61 -6.28 15.46
N ALA A 117 5.08 -6.51 14.29
CA ALA A 117 3.83 -7.24 14.12
C ALA A 117 4.01 -8.33 13.07
N ASP A 118 3.43 -9.49 13.32
CA ASP A 118 3.34 -10.54 12.31
C ASP A 118 2.50 -10.05 11.12
N GLN A 119 2.81 -10.53 9.91
CA GLN A 119 2.11 -10.16 8.67
C GLN A 119 0.62 -10.45 8.70
N LYS A 120 0.19 -11.41 9.50
CA LYS A 120 -1.23 -11.80 9.64
C LYS A 120 -2.00 -10.97 10.66
N VAL A 121 -1.32 -10.12 11.42
CA VAL A 121 -1.96 -9.24 12.40
C VAL A 121 -2.75 -8.15 11.70
N GLN A 122 -3.98 -7.92 12.15
CA GLN A 122 -4.79 -6.85 11.62
C GLN A 122 -4.22 -5.48 12.02
N TYR A 123 -4.26 -4.55 11.10
CA TYR A 123 -3.79 -3.17 11.34
C TYR A 123 -4.47 -2.53 12.56
N ALA A 124 -5.75 -2.82 12.78
CA ALA A 124 -6.49 -2.33 13.94
C ALA A 124 -5.88 -2.78 15.27
N ASP A 125 -5.38 -4.02 15.33
CA ASP A 125 -4.76 -4.55 16.55
C ASP A 125 -3.40 -3.88 16.81
N VAL A 126 -2.64 -3.62 15.76
CA VAL A 126 -1.37 -2.87 15.87
C VAL A 126 -1.62 -1.45 16.36
N MET A 127 -2.62 -0.76 15.80
CA MET A 127 -2.97 0.59 16.25
C MET A 127 -3.45 0.60 17.70
N SER A 128 -4.27 -0.36 18.09
CA SER A 128 -4.74 -0.51 19.48
C SER A 128 -3.58 -0.72 20.45
N LEU A 129 -2.57 -1.49 20.05
CA LEU A 129 -1.36 -1.69 20.85
C LEU A 129 -0.52 -0.40 20.95
N MET A 130 -0.39 0.32 19.85
CA MET A 130 0.33 1.61 19.84
C MET A 130 -0.35 2.63 20.76
N ASP A 131 -1.67 2.73 20.73
CA ASP A 131 -2.44 3.60 21.61
C ASP A 131 -2.22 3.21 23.08
N GLU A 132 -2.22 1.92 23.39
CA GLU A 132 -1.99 1.43 24.76
C GLU A 132 -0.59 1.78 25.28
N ILE A 133 0.43 1.71 24.42
CA ILE A 133 1.79 2.12 24.75
C ILE A 133 1.84 3.64 25.01
N GLN A 134 1.18 4.44 24.17
CA GLN A 134 1.11 5.89 24.36
C GLN A 134 0.36 6.27 25.64
N TYR A 135 -0.75 5.62 25.94
CA TYR A 135 -1.45 5.80 27.22
C TYR A 135 -0.61 5.42 28.43
N SER A 136 0.37 4.54 28.26
CA SER A 136 1.33 4.18 29.29
C SER A 136 2.42 5.22 29.51
N GLY A 137 2.44 6.29 28.69
CA GLY A 137 3.36 7.42 28.80
C GLY A 137 4.55 7.38 27.85
N TYR A 138 4.65 6.38 26.99
CA TYR A 138 5.74 6.26 26.03
C TYR A 138 5.32 6.89 24.69
N HIS A 139 6.03 7.91 24.27
CA HIS A 139 5.70 8.66 23.05
C HIS A 139 6.65 8.38 21.89
N GLU A 140 7.81 7.81 22.17
CA GLU A 140 8.81 7.47 21.16
C GLU A 140 8.59 6.04 20.64
N LEU A 141 7.73 5.90 19.62
CA LEU A 141 7.40 4.63 19.02
C LEU A 141 7.96 4.53 17.61
N SER A 142 8.47 3.37 17.25
CA SER A 142 8.88 3.03 15.88
C SER A 142 8.28 1.69 15.47
N LEU A 143 7.61 1.66 14.33
CA LEU A 143 7.15 0.42 13.73
C LEU A 143 8.30 -0.17 12.90
N VAL A 144 8.62 -1.43 13.15
CA VAL A 144 9.62 -2.17 12.39
C VAL A 144 8.90 -3.20 11.53
N ALA A 145 9.03 -3.07 10.23
CA ALA A 145 8.61 -4.13 9.31
C ALA A 145 9.73 -5.19 9.28
N GLU A 146 9.39 -6.42 9.57
CA GLU A 146 10.31 -7.54 9.40
C GLU A 146 10.17 -8.02 7.95
N ASP A 147 11.19 -7.77 7.14
CA ASP A 147 11.28 -8.39 5.84
C ASP A 147 11.57 -9.88 6.04
N VAL A 148 10.60 -10.71 5.75
CA VAL A 148 10.83 -12.15 5.63
C VAL A 148 11.65 -12.35 4.37
N VAL A 149 12.95 -12.52 4.56
CA VAL A 149 13.81 -12.99 3.49
C VAL A 149 13.55 -14.49 3.33
N ASP A 150 12.86 -14.84 2.24
CA ASP A 150 12.72 -16.22 1.79
C ASP A 150 14.08 -16.80 1.39
#